data_555473a3002b2b2c33c0f2cff17a36c5
#
_entry.id   555473a3002b2b2c33c0f2cff17a36c5
#
_cell.length_a   1.000
_cell.length_b   1.000
_cell.length_c   1.000
_cell.angle_alpha   90.00
_cell.angle_beta   90.00
_cell.angle_gamma   90.00
#
_symmetry.space_group_name_H-M   'P 1'
#
loop_
_entity.id
_entity.type
_entity.pdbx_description
1 polymer ?
#
loop_
_entity_poly.entity_id
_entity_poly.type
_entity_poly.pdbx_seq_one_letter_code
_entity_poly.pdbx_strand_id
1 'polypeptide(L)'
;MNESRSNMTMLPEGCSLIENPHGAPGFEMGGIFAFPGFPNMLQAMLPSLSHRFGPQTRELQMSEHQVRLKTREGDISDAVRQFSELHPDCKLGIYAHSGKSWGEVSLRFRYPGSRDNLKLEFRQFVENLGKPKISES
;
A
#
# COMPACT_ATOMS: atom_id res chain seq x y z
N MET A 1 -11.32 8.58 33.80
CA MET A 1 -11.24 8.67 32.33
C MET A 1 -10.61 10.03 32.06
N ASN A 2 -9.54 10.14 31.29
CA ASN A 2 -8.96 11.44 30.99
C ASN A 2 -9.66 12.07 29.78
N GLU A 3 -9.54 13.39 29.63
CA GLU A 3 -10.22 14.20 28.59
C GLU A 3 -9.94 13.71 27.16
N SER A 4 -8.70 13.28 26.88
CA SER A 4 -8.30 12.71 25.60
C SER A 4 -9.05 11.42 25.24
N ARG A 5 -9.34 10.56 26.23
CA ARG A 5 -10.14 9.34 26.02
C ARG A 5 -11.63 9.64 25.84
N SER A 6 -12.13 10.71 26.47
CA SER A 6 -13.49 11.17 26.29
C SER A 6 -13.72 11.69 24.87
N ASN A 7 -12.76 12.42 24.31
CA ASN A 7 -12.85 12.91 22.92
C ASN A 7 -12.83 11.78 21.87
N MET A 8 -12.23 10.64 22.18
CA MET A 8 -12.25 9.46 21.29
C MET A 8 -13.63 8.76 21.23
N THR A 9 -14.58 9.11 22.08
CA THR A 9 -15.95 8.60 22.04
C THR A 9 -16.91 9.49 21.21
N MET A 10 -16.45 10.66 20.79
CA MET A 10 -17.22 11.55 19.90
C MET A 10 -17.04 11.10 18.46
N LEU A 11 -18.07 10.51 17.92
CA LEU A 11 -18.12 10.02 16.54
C LEU A 11 -18.98 10.92 15.67
N PRO A 12 -18.75 10.98 14.35
CA PRO A 12 -19.63 11.73 13.44
C PRO A 12 -21.07 11.23 13.52
N GLU A 13 -22.02 12.15 13.47
CA GLU A 13 -23.43 11.81 13.43
C GLU A 13 -23.75 10.99 12.18
N GLY A 14 -24.51 9.89 12.33
CA GLY A 14 -24.86 9.00 11.22
C GLY A 14 -23.81 7.99 10.82
N CYS A 15 -22.68 7.90 11.54
CA CYS A 15 -21.71 6.84 11.27
C CYS A 15 -22.18 5.47 11.81
N SER A 16 -21.71 4.40 11.18
CA SER A 16 -21.87 3.02 11.65
C SER A 16 -20.58 2.57 12.34
N LEU A 17 -20.70 1.91 13.49
CA LEU A 17 -19.54 1.38 14.20
C LEU A 17 -18.99 0.11 13.52
N ILE A 18 -17.67 -0.01 13.57
CA ILE A 18 -16.93 -1.23 13.20
C ILE A 18 -16.35 -1.80 14.47
N GLU A 19 -16.82 -2.98 14.85
CA GLU A 19 -16.38 -3.63 16.08
C GLU A 19 -14.89 -3.96 16.08
N ASN A 20 -14.24 -3.71 17.22
CA ASN A 20 -12.86 -4.05 17.47
C ASN A 20 -12.77 -4.91 18.73
N PRO A 21 -12.40 -6.19 18.61
CA PRO A 21 -12.27 -7.08 19.77
C PRO A 21 -11.14 -6.69 20.72
N HIS A 22 -10.24 -5.79 20.32
CA HIS A 22 -9.05 -5.41 21.08
C HIS A 22 -9.06 -3.97 21.59
N GLY A 23 -10.16 -3.24 21.50
CA GLY A 23 -10.23 -1.88 22.06
C GLY A 23 -11.17 -0.94 21.33
N ALA A 24 -10.72 0.29 21.05
CA ALA A 24 -11.54 1.32 20.45
C ALA A 24 -12.09 0.87 19.08
N PRO A 25 -13.41 1.04 18.83
CA PRO A 25 -14.02 0.69 17.56
C PRO A 25 -13.50 1.60 16.42
N GLY A 26 -13.64 1.11 15.20
CA GLY A 26 -13.62 1.96 14.02
C GLY A 26 -15.01 2.48 13.70
N PHE A 27 -15.13 3.28 12.64
CA PHE A 27 -16.42 3.69 12.11
C PHE A 27 -16.40 3.80 10.58
N GLU A 28 -17.59 3.73 10.01
CA GLU A 28 -17.83 3.98 8.59
C GLU A 28 -18.88 5.05 8.43
N MET A 29 -18.65 5.96 7.47
CA MET A 29 -19.61 6.98 7.06
C MET A 29 -19.39 7.32 5.59
N GLY A 30 -20.44 7.15 4.77
CA GLY A 30 -20.41 7.56 3.36
C GLY A 30 -19.32 6.89 2.52
N GLY A 31 -18.97 5.63 2.82
CA GLY A 31 -17.91 4.88 2.13
C GLY A 31 -16.49 5.18 2.65
N ILE A 32 -16.36 6.04 3.65
CA ILE A 32 -15.09 6.29 4.36
C ILE A 32 -15.01 5.38 5.57
N PHE A 33 -13.91 4.67 5.73
CA PHE A 33 -13.64 3.78 6.84
C PHE A 33 -12.51 4.33 7.70
N ALA A 34 -12.74 4.53 8.97
CA ALA A 34 -11.75 4.98 9.94
C ALA A 34 -11.42 3.86 10.94
N PHE A 35 -10.13 3.61 11.15
CA PHE A 35 -9.63 2.56 12.02
C PHE A 35 -8.64 3.10 13.04
N PRO A 36 -8.49 2.45 14.21
CA PRO A 36 -7.37 2.72 15.12
C PRO A 36 -6.03 2.52 14.42
N GLY A 37 -5.05 3.39 14.70
CA GLY A 37 -3.73 3.39 14.05
C GLY A 37 -2.80 2.22 14.44
N PHE A 38 -3.29 1.21 15.14
CA PHE A 38 -2.52 0.05 15.57
C PHE A 38 -2.73 -1.14 14.64
N PRO A 39 -1.65 -1.67 13.99
CA PRO A 39 -1.78 -2.73 12.98
C PRO A 39 -2.51 -3.99 13.47
N ASN A 40 -2.30 -4.41 14.73
CA ASN A 40 -2.97 -5.56 15.31
C ASN A 40 -4.49 -5.36 15.46
N MET A 41 -4.93 -4.14 15.78
CA MET A 41 -6.34 -3.81 15.85
C MET A 41 -6.97 -3.83 14.45
N LEU A 42 -6.32 -3.20 13.47
CA LEU A 42 -6.77 -3.21 12.09
C LEU A 42 -6.91 -4.64 11.55
N GLN A 43 -5.90 -5.50 11.77
CA GLN A 43 -5.94 -6.89 11.34
C GLN A 43 -7.12 -7.68 11.94
N ALA A 44 -7.46 -7.39 13.20
CA ALA A 44 -8.60 -8.04 13.87
C ALA A 44 -9.97 -7.57 13.34
N MET A 45 -10.05 -6.35 12.80
CA MET A 45 -11.30 -5.75 12.30
C MET A 45 -11.59 -6.07 10.85
N LEU A 46 -10.55 -6.23 9.99
CA LEU A 46 -10.72 -6.46 8.55
C LEU A 46 -11.59 -7.67 8.18
N PRO A 47 -11.54 -8.82 8.89
CA PRO A 47 -12.40 -9.97 8.55
C PRO A 47 -13.89 -9.66 8.59
N SER A 48 -14.35 -8.81 9.51
CA SER A 48 -15.76 -8.40 9.62
C SER A 48 -16.24 -7.57 8.42
N LEU A 49 -15.31 -6.95 7.69
CA LEU A 49 -15.56 -6.10 6.54
C LEU A 49 -15.32 -6.79 5.20
N SER A 50 -14.82 -8.03 5.20
CA SER A 50 -14.45 -8.76 3.98
C SER A 50 -15.59 -8.89 2.97
N HIS A 51 -16.84 -9.00 3.44
CA HIS A 51 -18.03 -9.06 2.60
C HIS A 51 -18.30 -7.75 1.82
N ARG A 52 -17.81 -6.61 2.32
CA ARG A 52 -17.99 -5.29 1.69
C ARG A 52 -16.98 -5.04 0.57
N PHE A 53 -15.81 -5.68 0.64
CA PHE A 53 -14.71 -5.49 -0.30
C PHE A 53 -14.50 -6.69 -1.25
N GLY A 54 -15.02 -7.86 -0.88
CA GLY A 54 -14.67 -9.12 -1.51
C GLY A 54 -15.05 -9.30 -2.99
N PRO A 55 -16.28 -8.99 -3.45
CA PRO A 55 -16.69 -9.30 -4.83
C PRO A 55 -16.13 -8.32 -5.88
N GLN A 56 -15.97 -7.04 -5.53
CA GLN A 56 -15.57 -6.00 -6.46
C GLN A 56 -14.06 -6.00 -6.78
N THR A 57 -13.25 -6.57 -5.91
CA THR A 57 -11.79 -6.65 -6.12
C THR A 57 -11.37 -7.81 -7.02
N ARG A 58 -12.26 -8.74 -7.34
CA ARG A 58 -11.94 -9.89 -8.24
C ARG A 58 -11.77 -9.48 -9.70
N GLU A 59 -12.36 -8.38 -10.15
CA GLU A 59 -12.23 -7.91 -11.53
C GLU A 59 -10.88 -7.23 -11.81
N LEU A 60 -10.20 -6.72 -10.77
CA LEU A 60 -8.88 -6.16 -10.86
C LEU A 60 -7.83 -7.17 -10.36
N GLN A 61 -7.60 -8.23 -11.11
CA GLN A 61 -6.43 -9.10 -10.85
C GLN A 61 -5.17 -8.30 -11.18
N MET A 62 -4.68 -7.59 -10.17
CA MET A 62 -3.39 -6.92 -10.25
C MET A 62 -2.29 -7.91 -9.96
N SER A 63 -1.37 -8.03 -10.90
CA SER A 63 -0.08 -8.70 -10.68
C SER A 63 0.86 -7.75 -9.96
N GLU A 64 1.76 -8.30 -9.16
CA GLU A 64 2.78 -7.53 -8.46
C GLU A 64 4.16 -8.09 -8.80
N HIS A 65 5.11 -7.19 -9.02
CA HIS A 65 6.51 -7.52 -9.20
C HIS A 65 7.35 -6.59 -8.33
N GLN A 66 8.28 -7.15 -7.57
CA GLN A 66 9.12 -6.39 -6.65
C GLN A 66 10.59 -6.58 -6.98
N VAL A 67 11.33 -5.46 -6.97
CA VAL A 67 12.79 -5.46 -7.12
C VAL A 67 13.41 -4.64 -6.00
N ARG A 68 14.44 -5.19 -5.35
CA ARG A 68 15.22 -4.49 -4.33
C ARG A 68 16.56 -4.07 -4.91
N LEU A 69 16.89 -2.79 -4.75
CA LEU A 69 18.07 -2.15 -5.32
C LEU A 69 18.96 -1.55 -4.22
N LYS A 70 20.24 -1.52 -4.43
CA LYS A 70 21.17 -0.75 -3.59
C LYS A 70 21.30 0.66 -4.15
N THR A 71 20.45 1.56 -3.66
CA THR A 71 20.41 2.97 -4.05
C THR A 71 19.60 3.76 -3.02
N ARG A 72 19.66 5.08 -3.09
CA ARG A 72 18.80 5.97 -2.31
C ARG A 72 17.56 6.32 -3.12
N GLU A 73 16.45 6.59 -2.43
CA GLU A 73 15.19 7.00 -3.07
C GLU A 73 15.37 8.21 -3.97
N GLY A 74 16.08 9.26 -3.50
CA GLY A 74 16.31 10.49 -4.26
C GLY A 74 17.08 10.30 -5.56
N ASP A 75 17.89 9.23 -5.67
CA ASP A 75 18.69 8.96 -6.89
C ASP A 75 17.86 8.40 -8.05
N ILE A 76 16.64 7.92 -7.76
CA ILE A 76 15.77 7.25 -8.74
C ILE A 76 14.36 7.83 -8.80
N SER A 77 14.00 8.75 -7.92
CA SER A 77 12.63 9.26 -7.78
C SER A 77 12.09 9.90 -9.07
N ASP A 78 12.92 10.67 -9.79
CA ASP A 78 12.50 11.29 -11.05
C ASP A 78 12.25 10.25 -12.16
N ALA A 79 13.10 9.24 -12.27
CA ALA A 79 12.91 8.15 -13.23
C ALA A 79 11.65 7.33 -12.90
N VAL A 80 11.41 7.06 -11.63
CA VAL A 80 10.20 6.35 -11.16
C VAL A 80 8.94 7.16 -11.46
N ARG A 81 8.98 8.48 -11.25
CA ARG A 81 7.87 9.37 -11.59
C ARG A 81 7.57 9.32 -13.09
N GLN A 82 8.59 9.47 -13.94
CA GLN A 82 8.42 9.42 -15.40
C GLN A 82 7.84 8.08 -15.85
N PHE A 83 8.32 6.96 -15.31
CA PHE A 83 7.76 5.64 -15.61
C PHE A 83 6.30 5.53 -15.18
N SER A 84 5.93 6.08 -14.02
CA SER A 84 4.55 6.07 -13.53
C SER A 84 3.62 6.92 -14.41
N GLU A 85 4.09 8.05 -14.93
CA GLU A 85 3.32 8.92 -15.83
C GLU A 85 3.02 8.23 -17.17
N LEU A 86 3.92 7.36 -17.65
CA LEU A 86 3.72 6.56 -18.86
C LEU A 86 2.73 5.40 -18.65
N HIS A 87 2.50 4.99 -17.39
CA HIS A 87 1.65 3.84 -17.04
C HIS A 87 0.59 4.22 -15.99
N PRO A 88 -0.39 5.07 -16.32
CA PRO A 88 -1.36 5.63 -15.35
C PRO A 88 -2.29 4.58 -14.74
N ASP A 89 -2.48 3.43 -15.36
CA ASP A 89 -3.24 2.28 -14.87
C ASP A 89 -2.43 1.32 -13.98
N CYS A 90 -1.14 1.61 -13.80
CA CYS A 90 -0.24 0.86 -12.93
C CYS A 90 0.09 1.65 -11.65
N LYS A 91 0.63 0.95 -10.65
CA LYS A 91 1.11 1.58 -9.42
C LYS A 91 2.56 1.19 -9.18
N LEU A 92 3.44 2.17 -9.15
CA LEU A 92 4.84 1.97 -8.80
C LEU A 92 5.16 2.72 -7.50
N GLY A 93 5.53 1.98 -6.47
CA GLY A 93 5.92 2.51 -5.17
C GLY A 93 7.42 2.34 -4.91
N ILE A 94 8.02 3.32 -4.23
CA ILE A 94 9.38 3.26 -3.68
C ILE A 94 9.27 3.09 -2.17
N TYR A 95 9.99 2.12 -1.62
CA TYR A 95 10.04 1.85 -0.19
C TYR A 95 11.49 1.84 0.27
N ALA A 96 11.92 2.92 0.93
CA ALA A 96 13.24 3.01 1.52
C ALA A 96 13.36 2.10 2.75
N HIS A 97 14.52 1.46 2.87
CA HIS A 97 14.83 0.62 4.01
C HIS A 97 15.67 1.36 5.05
N SER A 98 15.54 0.96 6.32
CA SER A 98 16.27 1.52 7.46
C SER A 98 17.13 0.48 8.16
N GLY A 99 17.92 0.91 9.14
CA GLY A 99 18.78 0.02 9.93
C GLY A 99 19.90 -0.62 9.09
N LYS A 100 20.04 -1.94 9.18
CA LYS A 100 21.09 -2.69 8.44
C LYS A 100 20.96 -2.61 6.92
N SER A 101 19.78 -2.25 6.42
CA SER A 101 19.47 -2.12 5.00
C SER A 101 19.46 -0.66 4.53
N TRP A 102 20.11 0.22 5.28
CA TRP A 102 20.27 1.63 4.88
C TRP A 102 20.94 1.76 3.52
N GLY A 103 20.39 2.63 2.66
CA GLY A 103 20.88 2.78 1.28
C GLY A 103 20.32 1.73 0.31
N GLU A 104 19.24 1.06 0.70
CA GLU A 104 18.50 0.14 -0.15
C GLU A 104 17.06 0.61 -0.30
N VAL A 105 16.47 0.35 -1.46
CA VAL A 105 15.05 0.60 -1.75
C VAL A 105 14.40 -0.63 -2.38
N SER A 106 13.13 -0.84 -2.09
CA SER A 106 12.28 -1.77 -2.86
C SER A 106 11.39 -0.97 -3.79
N LEU A 107 11.42 -1.31 -5.07
CA LEU A 107 10.45 -0.91 -6.07
C LEU A 107 9.35 -1.98 -6.13
N ARG A 108 8.10 -1.58 -5.92
CA ARG A 108 6.94 -2.47 -6.01
C ARG A 108 6.04 -2.00 -7.12
N PHE A 109 5.97 -2.79 -8.18
CA PHE A 109 5.19 -2.52 -9.37
C PHE A 109 3.95 -3.39 -9.41
N ARG A 110 2.78 -2.75 -9.42
CA ARG A 110 1.47 -3.40 -9.57
C ARG A 110 0.85 -3.00 -10.89
N TYR A 111 0.41 -3.97 -11.65
CA TYR A 111 -0.13 -3.80 -13.00
C TYR A 111 -1.29 -4.77 -13.26
N PRO A 112 -2.20 -4.46 -14.21
CA PRO A 112 -3.26 -5.38 -14.62
C PRO A 112 -2.68 -6.71 -15.10
N GLY A 113 -3.09 -7.84 -14.47
CA GLY A 113 -2.55 -9.17 -14.74
C GLY A 113 -2.77 -9.68 -16.17
N SER A 114 -3.65 -9.04 -16.93
CA SER A 114 -3.87 -9.32 -18.35
C SER A 114 -2.80 -8.71 -19.29
N ARG A 115 -1.85 -7.96 -18.74
CA ARG A 115 -0.83 -7.22 -19.52
C ARG A 115 0.59 -7.66 -19.15
N ASP A 116 0.95 -8.88 -19.54
CA ASP A 116 2.27 -9.51 -19.24
C ASP A 116 3.46 -8.71 -19.78
N ASN A 117 3.28 -7.92 -20.85
CA ASN A 117 4.32 -7.04 -21.39
C ASN A 117 4.79 -6.01 -20.36
N LEU A 118 3.94 -5.56 -19.44
CA LEU A 118 4.29 -4.56 -18.43
C LEU A 118 5.37 -5.05 -17.47
N LYS A 119 5.42 -6.35 -17.18
CA LYS A 119 6.50 -6.93 -16.39
C LYS A 119 7.85 -6.80 -17.09
N LEU A 120 7.89 -7.01 -18.40
CA LEU A 120 9.12 -6.86 -19.20
C LEU A 120 9.54 -5.39 -19.28
N GLU A 121 8.60 -4.49 -19.51
CA GLU A 121 8.85 -3.04 -19.53
C GLU A 121 9.41 -2.56 -18.18
N PHE A 122 8.85 -3.03 -17.07
CA PHE A 122 9.36 -2.70 -15.74
C PHE A 122 10.77 -3.25 -15.51
N ARG A 123 11.05 -4.48 -15.93
CA ARG A 123 12.41 -5.04 -15.85
C ARG A 123 13.42 -4.23 -16.65
N GLN A 124 13.07 -3.84 -17.86
CA GLN A 124 13.91 -2.98 -18.70
C GLN A 124 14.13 -1.61 -18.06
N PHE A 125 13.07 -1.03 -17.46
CA PHE A 125 13.19 0.20 -16.70
C PHE A 125 14.18 0.05 -15.54
N VAL A 126 14.09 -1.03 -14.75
CA VAL A 126 15.02 -1.30 -13.62
C VAL A 126 16.46 -1.47 -14.10
N GLU A 127 16.70 -2.15 -15.21
CA GLU A 127 18.03 -2.28 -15.82
C GLU A 127 18.59 -0.92 -16.24
N ASN A 128 17.75 -0.07 -16.85
CA ASN A 128 18.14 1.27 -17.29
C ASN A 128 18.49 2.22 -16.12
N LEU A 129 18.00 1.94 -14.90
CA LEU A 129 18.43 2.68 -13.71
C LEU A 129 19.92 2.47 -13.39
N GLY A 130 20.54 1.39 -13.88
CA GLY A 130 21.96 1.09 -13.67
C GLY A 130 22.36 0.89 -12.20
N LYS A 131 21.42 0.52 -11.34
CA LYS A 131 21.66 0.33 -9.90
C LYS A 131 21.82 -1.15 -9.56
N PRO A 132 22.72 -1.49 -8.61
CA PRO A 132 22.92 -2.88 -8.21
C PRO A 132 21.64 -3.50 -7.68
N LYS A 133 21.20 -4.61 -8.29
CA LYS A 133 20.04 -5.39 -7.88
C LYS A 133 20.42 -6.35 -6.74
N ILE A 134 19.62 -6.38 -5.68
CA ILE A 134 19.81 -7.24 -4.50
C ILE A 134 18.90 -8.46 -4.61
N SER A 135 17.64 -8.28 -4.95
CA SER A 135 16.65 -9.35 -5.13
C SER A 135 15.51 -8.94 -6.07
N GLU A 136 14.80 -9.95 -6.58
CA GLU A 136 13.63 -9.80 -7.45
C GLU A 136 12.62 -10.91 -7.14
N SER A 137 11.32 -10.57 -7.11
CA SER A 137 10.20 -11.51 -6.88
C SER A 137 8.95 -11.14 -7.66
#